data_8d0271dea8c904d0298bb0d004b0a037
#
_entry.id   8d0271dea8c904d0298bb0d004b0a037
#
_cell.length_a   1.000
_cell.length_b   1.000
_cell.length_c   1.000
_cell.angle_alpha   90.00
_cell.angle_beta   90.00
_cell.angle_gamma   90.00
#
_symmetry.space_group_name_H-M   'P 1'
#
loop_
_entity.id
_entity.type
_entity.pdbx_description
1 polymer ?
#
loop_
_entity_poly.entity_id
_entity_poly.type
_entity_poly.pdbx_seq_one_letter_code
_entity_poly.pdbx_strand_id
1 'polypeptide(L)'
;MKVYPPAAAIYTDNGLLEYFRDSKDEMFYGSIKVLPLAYQDDILKGSRDVTAAQVGNIRLATMLEDKGLEAHPDKTSYIVCGSKRFKEKAKDDIQNNPLMFGNFEVKEREGDKYLGQMLHGNGLEESALATVKERAGRIKGATMEVKSIIEEFEMQSMGGMMAAWEIWEKALIPSLLSGSGTWFGTCQDTVNLCDELQNFFWRVMLGVPESCPKIALRSETQMLGMKWRIWQEKILLIMRIKKHDENTLCRQIYEEGKKHDWPGLGQELADICNVLGIPDVNTEEISKSEVKQAIFENHYDEMIESVKSKPKLDAINGDDFRKVQDYFLDKSVENTRMAFRSEMVKEIPGNFKNRYRVRGTLTDGLICLECQEQTVMTQSHCLTCPAWTEMRNGLDLSKISDLVVFFRKLLVERAKV
;
A
#
# COMPACT_ATOMS: atom_id res chain seq x y z
N MET A 1 29.51 -0.09 -23.48
CA MET A 1 30.24 0.98 -22.78
C MET A 1 29.60 1.10 -21.39
N LYS A 2 30.34 0.95 -20.28
CA LYS A 2 29.80 1.26 -18.95
C LYS A 2 29.83 2.78 -18.80
N VAL A 3 28.73 3.43 -19.15
CA VAL A 3 28.57 4.86 -18.88
C VAL A 3 28.15 4.99 -17.41
N TYR A 4 28.88 5.79 -16.66
CA TYR A 4 28.49 6.07 -15.27
C TYR A 4 27.13 6.79 -15.30
N PRO A 5 26.14 6.36 -14.48
CA PRO A 5 24.78 6.86 -14.54
C PRO A 5 24.63 8.39 -14.57
N PRO A 6 25.41 9.18 -13.80
CA PRO A 6 25.30 10.64 -13.84
C PRO A 6 25.69 11.25 -15.20
N ALA A 7 26.68 10.66 -15.87
CA ALA A 7 27.11 11.17 -17.16
C ALA A 7 26.06 10.86 -18.25
N ALA A 8 25.42 9.69 -18.21
CA ALA A 8 24.35 9.35 -19.14
C ALA A 8 23.15 10.29 -19.01
N ALA A 9 22.74 10.63 -17.77
CA ALA A 9 21.66 11.58 -17.52
C ALA A 9 21.94 12.96 -18.14
N ILE A 10 23.12 13.53 -17.91
CA ILE A 10 23.52 14.84 -18.50
C ILE A 10 23.48 14.81 -20.01
N TYR A 11 24.00 13.76 -20.65
CA TYR A 11 23.99 13.62 -22.09
C TYR A 11 22.58 13.49 -22.67
N THR A 12 21.72 12.71 -22.02
CA THR A 12 20.33 12.53 -22.46
C THR A 12 19.51 13.80 -22.31
N ASP A 13 19.59 14.51 -21.20
CA ASP A 13 18.82 15.73 -20.96
C ASP A 13 19.18 16.82 -21.99
N ASN A 14 20.46 17.07 -22.21
CA ASN A 14 20.90 18.03 -23.22
C ASN A 14 20.53 17.58 -24.64
N GLY A 15 20.69 16.30 -24.95
CA GLY A 15 20.30 15.76 -26.24
C GLY A 15 18.82 15.88 -26.51
N LEU A 16 17.96 15.56 -25.54
CA LEU A 16 16.51 15.70 -25.68
C LEU A 16 16.09 17.14 -25.96
N LEU A 17 16.68 18.14 -25.26
CA LEU A 17 16.42 19.54 -25.54
C LEU A 17 16.84 19.95 -26.95
N GLU A 18 18.01 19.50 -27.41
CA GLU A 18 18.53 19.82 -28.74
C GLU A 18 17.67 19.26 -29.87
N TYR A 19 17.30 17.94 -29.76
CA TYR A 19 16.62 17.24 -30.85
C TYR A 19 15.10 17.41 -30.86
N PHE A 20 14.49 17.74 -29.72
CA PHE A 20 13.02 17.76 -29.60
C PHE A 20 12.42 19.16 -29.35
N ARG A 21 13.20 20.21 -29.09
CA ARG A 21 12.68 21.55 -28.81
C ARG A 21 11.70 22.05 -29.87
N ASP A 22 12.03 21.89 -31.14
CA ASP A 22 11.27 22.42 -32.28
C ASP A 22 10.45 21.34 -33.01
N SER A 23 10.39 20.14 -32.49
CA SER A 23 9.66 19.03 -33.07
C SER A 23 8.14 19.22 -32.92
N LYS A 24 7.37 18.72 -33.89
CA LYS A 24 5.91 18.74 -33.89
C LYS A 24 5.31 17.36 -33.59
N ASP A 25 6.16 16.40 -33.24
CA ASP A 25 5.80 14.98 -33.14
C ASP A 25 5.46 14.55 -31.72
N GLU A 26 5.63 15.44 -30.76
CA GLU A 26 5.45 15.14 -29.34
C GLU A 26 4.00 15.16 -28.90
N MET A 27 3.81 14.66 -27.69
CA MET A 27 2.56 14.72 -26.98
C MET A 27 2.33 16.13 -26.40
N PHE A 28 1.09 16.56 -26.45
CA PHE A 28 0.66 17.76 -25.77
C PHE A 28 -0.29 17.39 -24.63
N TYR A 29 -0.13 18.08 -23.54
CA TYR A 29 -1.04 18.03 -22.39
C TYR A 29 -1.72 19.40 -22.31
N GLY A 30 -2.93 19.50 -22.92
CA GLY A 30 -3.55 20.78 -23.19
C GLY A 30 -2.69 21.64 -24.11
N SER A 31 -2.26 22.79 -23.63
CA SER A 31 -1.35 23.71 -24.33
C SER A 31 0.14 23.40 -24.11
N ILE A 32 0.46 22.48 -23.20
CA ILE A 32 1.82 22.20 -22.78
C ILE A 32 2.42 21.11 -23.65
N LYS A 33 3.55 21.42 -24.30
CA LYS A 33 4.36 20.45 -25.01
C LYS A 33 5.14 19.60 -23.99
N VAL A 34 4.93 18.28 -24.02
CA VAL A 34 5.68 17.35 -23.19
C VAL A 34 6.78 16.71 -24.01
N LEU A 35 8.03 17.12 -23.72
CA LEU A 35 9.22 16.51 -24.30
C LEU A 35 9.44 15.10 -23.73
N PRO A 36 10.25 14.26 -24.41
CA PRO A 36 10.68 13.00 -23.81
C PRO A 36 11.28 13.23 -22.41
N LEU A 37 10.88 12.39 -21.47
CA LEU A 37 11.36 12.43 -20.09
C LEU A 37 12.51 11.44 -19.93
N ALA A 38 13.64 11.87 -19.42
CA ALA A 38 14.78 11.02 -19.16
C ALA A 38 15.15 11.04 -17.67
N TYR A 39 15.53 9.87 -17.19
CA TYR A 39 16.14 9.72 -15.88
C TYR A 39 17.25 8.67 -15.96
N GLN A 40 18.49 9.10 -15.87
CA GLN A 40 19.67 8.27 -16.10
C GLN A 40 19.64 7.63 -17.51
N ASP A 41 19.41 6.33 -17.61
CA ASP A 41 19.33 5.53 -18.82
C ASP A 41 17.88 5.23 -19.25
N ASP A 42 16.88 5.57 -18.43
CA ASP A 42 15.48 5.38 -18.77
C ASP A 42 14.90 6.58 -19.51
N ILE A 43 14.32 6.37 -20.69
CA ILE A 43 13.65 7.41 -21.49
C ILE A 43 12.20 7.03 -21.72
N LEU A 44 11.28 7.94 -21.37
CA LEU A 44 9.86 7.85 -21.67
C LEU A 44 9.46 8.93 -22.66
N LYS A 45 8.88 8.52 -23.79
CA LYS A 45 8.40 9.42 -24.84
C LYS A 45 6.92 9.19 -25.12
N GLY A 46 6.13 10.24 -25.03
CA GLY A 46 4.74 10.25 -25.47
C GLY A 46 4.63 10.69 -26.94
N SER A 47 3.67 10.11 -27.69
CA SER A 47 3.34 10.52 -29.06
C SER A 47 1.83 10.48 -29.26
N ARG A 48 1.30 11.39 -30.07
CA ARG A 48 -0.15 11.53 -30.30
C ARG A 48 -0.74 10.47 -31.24
N ASP A 49 0.09 9.90 -32.11
CA ASP A 49 -0.28 8.88 -33.10
C ASP A 49 0.94 8.05 -33.52
N VAL A 50 0.71 7.01 -34.32
CA VAL A 50 1.75 6.06 -34.76
C VAL A 50 2.81 6.73 -35.63
N THR A 51 2.40 7.64 -36.52
CA THR A 51 3.33 8.38 -37.39
C THR A 51 4.25 9.27 -36.58
N ALA A 52 3.72 10.01 -35.64
CA ALA A 52 4.50 10.83 -34.71
C ALA A 52 5.42 9.97 -33.82
N ALA A 53 4.96 8.78 -33.41
CA ALA A 53 5.80 7.82 -32.69
C ALA A 53 7.00 7.37 -33.50
N GLN A 54 6.79 7.01 -34.78
CA GLN A 54 7.86 6.59 -35.67
C GLN A 54 8.89 7.70 -35.96
N VAL A 55 8.42 8.93 -36.24
CA VAL A 55 9.31 10.08 -36.45
C VAL A 55 10.13 10.38 -35.19
N GLY A 56 9.50 10.36 -34.04
CA GLY A 56 10.20 10.57 -32.80
C GLY A 56 11.18 9.44 -32.44
N ASN A 57 10.88 8.19 -32.80
CA ASN A 57 11.82 7.06 -32.68
C ASN A 57 13.07 7.26 -33.54
N ILE A 58 12.90 7.71 -34.77
CA ILE A 58 14.03 8.00 -35.69
C ILE A 58 14.90 9.11 -35.02
N ARG A 59 14.33 10.20 -34.58
CA ARG A 59 15.06 11.29 -33.90
C ARG A 59 15.80 10.82 -32.69
N LEU A 60 15.14 10.04 -31.82
CA LEU A 60 15.74 9.52 -30.59
C LEU A 60 16.90 8.55 -30.94
N ALA A 61 16.72 7.67 -31.93
CA ALA A 61 17.77 6.77 -32.38
C ALA A 61 18.99 7.55 -32.88
N THR A 62 18.77 8.58 -33.73
CA THR A 62 19.84 9.45 -34.25
C THR A 62 20.58 10.16 -33.11
N MET A 63 19.83 10.71 -32.16
CA MET A 63 20.42 11.36 -30.96
C MET A 63 21.30 10.39 -30.17
N LEU A 64 20.82 9.17 -29.93
CA LEU A 64 21.59 8.18 -29.19
C LEU A 64 22.87 7.79 -29.95
N GLU A 65 22.76 7.57 -31.27
CA GLU A 65 23.91 7.26 -32.14
C GLU A 65 24.96 8.40 -32.11
N ASP A 66 24.53 9.65 -32.25
CA ASP A 66 25.42 10.81 -32.18
C ASP A 66 26.15 10.96 -30.85
N LYS A 67 25.53 10.49 -29.77
CA LYS A 67 26.12 10.45 -28.43
C LYS A 67 26.87 9.14 -28.12
N GLY A 68 26.95 8.21 -29.07
CA GLY A 68 27.58 6.90 -28.86
C GLY A 68 26.84 5.99 -27.89
N LEU A 69 25.53 6.17 -27.81
CA LEU A 69 24.62 5.38 -26.95
C LEU A 69 23.80 4.45 -27.81
N GLU A 70 23.41 3.30 -27.28
CA GLU A 70 22.58 2.32 -27.96
C GLU A 70 21.36 1.96 -27.11
N ALA A 71 20.20 1.85 -27.75
CA ALA A 71 19.00 1.31 -27.10
C ALA A 71 19.05 -0.22 -27.13
N HIS A 72 18.63 -0.85 -26.03
CA HIS A 72 18.57 -2.31 -25.94
C HIS A 72 17.23 -2.82 -26.48
N PRO A 73 17.20 -3.69 -27.55
CA PRO A 73 15.96 -4.11 -28.17
C PRO A 73 14.92 -4.74 -27.19
N ASP A 74 15.39 -5.61 -26.29
CA ASP A 74 14.48 -6.30 -25.35
C ASP A 74 13.98 -5.40 -24.21
N LYS A 75 14.58 -4.21 -24.02
CA LYS A 75 14.19 -3.23 -23.01
C LYS A 75 13.46 -2.03 -23.59
N THR A 76 13.35 -1.96 -24.91
CA THR A 76 12.63 -0.90 -25.63
C THR A 76 11.27 -1.44 -26.05
N SER A 77 10.22 -0.76 -25.63
CA SER A 77 8.83 -1.17 -25.87
C SER A 77 7.94 0.04 -26.11
N TYR A 78 6.74 -0.18 -26.63
CA TYR A 78 5.70 0.82 -26.65
C TYR A 78 4.41 0.32 -26.00
N ILE A 79 3.61 1.27 -25.52
CA ILE A 79 2.30 1.04 -24.94
C ILE A 79 1.28 1.92 -25.67
N VAL A 80 0.18 1.34 -26.12
CA VAL A 80 -0.92 2.10 -26.75
C VAL A 80 -1.92 2.51 -25.67
N CYS A 81 -2.02 3.81 -25.45
CA CYS A 81 -2.96 4.40 -24.47
C CYS A 81 -4.10 5.13 -25.20
N GLY A 82 -5.30 5.17 -24.58
CA GLY A 82 -6.41 5.93 -25.11
C GLY A 82 -7.73 5.15 -25.20
N SER A 83 -8.70 5.71 -25.94
CA SER A 83 -9.99 5.06 -26.14
C SER A 83 -9.85 3.75 -26.93
N LYS A 84 -10.84 2.86 -26.80
CA LYS A 84 -10.88 1.59 -27.53
C LYS A 84 -10.69 1.79 -29.04
N ARG A 85 -11.42 2.76 -29.60
CA ARG A 85 -11.33 3.09 -31.04
C ARG A 85 -9.92 3.56 -31.44
N PHE A 86 -9.28 4.36 -30.58
CA PHE A 86 -7.90 4.81 -30.84
C PHE A 86 -6.93 3.64 -30.81
N LYS A 87 -7.05 2.74 -29.84
CA LYS A 87 -6.20 1.55 -29.71
C LYS A 87 -6.34 0.61 -30.90
N GLU A 88 -7.58 0.35 -31.33
CA GLU A 88 -7.85 -0.48 -32.52
C GLU A 88 -7.18 0.12 -33.76
N LYS A 89 -7.39 1.43 -34.01
CA LYS A 89 -6.75 2.12 -35.13
C LYS A 89 -5.23 2.07 -35.04
N ALA A 90 -4.65 2.35 -33.89
CA ALA A 90 -3.20 2.31 -33.71
C ALA A 90 -2.61 0.91 -33.96
N LYS A 91 -3.32 -0.16 -33.54
CA LYS A 91 -2.92 -1.53 -33.83
C LYS A 91 -2.95 -1.85 -35.30
N ASP A 92 -3.98 -1.45 -36.04
CA ASP A 92 -4.08 -1.62 -37.48
C ASP A 92 -2.95 -0.85 -38.21
N ASP A 93 -2.68 0.39 -37.78
CA ASP A 93 -1.63 1.23 -38.35
C ASP A 93 -0.24 0.59 -38.13
N ILE A 94 0.03 0.05 -36.90
CA ILE A 94 1.30 -0.61 -36.56
C ILE A 94 1.45 -1.96 -37.29
N GLN A 95 0.37 -2.72 -37.41
CA GLN A 95 0.40 -3.99 -38.13
C GLN A 95 0.81 -3.80 -39.59
N ASN A 96 0.37 -2.72 -40.24
CA ASN A 96 0.73 -2.37 -41.59
C ASN A 96 2.12 -1.71 -41.70
N ASN A 97 2.55 -0.98 -40.69
CA ASN A 97 3.82 -0.26 -40.59
C ASN A 97 4.41 -0.41 -39.19
N PRO A 98 5.19 -1.47 -38.93
CA PRO A 98 5.79 -1.71 -37.61
C PRO A 98 6.62 -0.54 -37.12
N LEU A 99 6.52 -0.25 -35.83
CA LEU A 99 7.32 0.81 -35.20
C LEU A 99 8.80 0.35 -35.12
N MET A 100 9.67 1.11 -35.77
CA MET A 100 11.10 0.85 -35.74
C MET A 100 11.83 1.80 -34.79
N PHE A 101 12.92 1.33 -34.21
CA PHE A 101 13.87 2.14 -33.46
C PHE A 101 15.28 1.80 -33.99
N GLY A 102 15.89 2.72 -34.75
CA GLY A 102 17.12 2.41 -35.48
C GLY A 102 16.90 1.22 -36.39
N ASN A 103 17.59 0.11 -36.12
CA ASN A 103 17.60 -1.11 -36.95
C ASN A 103 16.73 -2.26 -36.39
N PHE A 104 15.94 -2.04 -35.32
CA PHE A 104 15.08 -3.08 -34.75
C PHE A 104 13.61 -2.65 -34.60
N GLU A 105 12.73 -3.63 -34.65
CA GLU A 105 11.31 -3.44 -34.40
C GLU A 105 11.03 -3.35 -32.91
N VAL A 106 10.28 -2.30 -32.49
CA VAL A 106 9.86 -2.10 -31.11
C VAL A 106 8.62 -2.93 -30.82
N LYS A 107 8.61 -3.69 -29.74
CA LYS A 107 7.52 -4.59 -29.37
C LYS A 107 6.44 -3.88 -28.53
N GLU A 108 5.18 -4.24 -28.80
CA GLU A 108 4.05 -3.83 -27.96
C GLU A 108 4.12 -4.54 -26.61
N ARG A 109 3.80 -3.78 -25.55
CA ARG A 109 3.49 -4.30 -24.22
C ARG A 109 2.18 -3.70 -23.72
N GLU A 110 1.41 -4.46 -22.96
CA GLU A 110 0.21 -3.92 -22.28
C GLU A 110 0.57 -2.93 -21.19
N GLY A 111 1.71 -3.15 -20.55
CA GLY A 111 2.29 -2.27 -19.55
C GLY A 111 3.80 -2.45 -19.47
N ASP A 112 4.48 -1.40 -19.05
CA ASP A 112 5.92 -1.42 -18.82
C ASP A 112 6.30 -0.57 -17.62
N LYS A 113 7.49 -0.80 -17.08
CA LYS A 113 7.96 -0.14 -15.86
C LYS A 113 8.78 1.10 -16.19
N TYR A 114 8.40 2.23 -15.59
CA TYR A 114 9.18 3.47 -15.63
C TYR A 114 9.33 4.04 -14.22
N LEU A 115 10.56 4.26 -13.77
CA LEU A 115 10.91 4.79 -12.46
C LEU A 115 10.19 4.08 -11.28
N GLY A 116 10.08 2.76 -11.38
CA GLY A 116 9.44 1.96 -10.32
C GLY A 116 7.91 1.97 -10.32
N GLN A 117 7.26 2.63 -11.29
CA GLN A 117 5.83 2.58 -11.54
C GLN A 117 5.55 1.76 -12.79
N MET A 118 4.49 0.96 -12.77
CA MET A 118 3.96 0.34 -13.97
C MET A 118 3.11 1.37 -14.72
N LEU A 119 3.39 1.56 -15.99
CA LEU A 119 2.54 2.29 -16.92
C LEU A 119 1.72 1.27 -17.69
N HIS A 120 0.40 1.42 -17.72
CA HIS A 120 -0.49 0.47 -18.39
C HIS A 120 -1.36 1.17 -19.43
N GLY A 121 -1.54 0.53 -20.59
CA GLY A 121 -2.31 1.10 -21.70
C GLY A 121 -3.78 1.36 -21.37
N ASN A 122 -4.34 0.71 -20.35
CA ASN A 122 -5.72 0.90 -19.92
C ASN A 122 -5.92 2.08 -18.95
N GLY A 123 -4.86 2.82 -18.63
CA GLY A 123 -4.96 4.06 -17.87
C GLY A 123 -4.33 4.01 -16.47
N LEU A 124 -4.57 5.06 -15.70
CA LEU A 124 -3.93 5.28 -14.41
C LEU A 124 -4.36 4.25 -13.34
N GLU A 125 -5.61 3.85 -13.39
CA GLU A 125 -6.18 2.87 -12.45
C GLU A 125 -5.47 1.51 -12.57
N GLU A 126 -5.39 0.99 -13.80
CA GLU A 126 -4.66 -0.26 -14.08
C GLU A 126 -3.16 -0.12 -13.83
N SER A 127 -2.59 1.05 -14.09
CA SER A 127 -1.18 1.35 -13.79
C SER A 127 -0.89 1.25 -12.30
N ALA A 128 -1.75 1.81 -11.44
CA ALA A 128 -1.63 1.73 -9.99
C ALA A 128 -1.76 0.28 -9.51
N LEU A 129 -2.77 -0.45 -9.98
CA LEU A 129 -3.00 -1.85 -9.63
C LEU A 129 -1.82 -2.74 -10.08
N ALA A 130 -1.34 -2.57 -11.31
CA ALA A 130 -0.18 -3.30 -11.84
C ALA A 130 1.10 -3.01 -11.02
N THR A 131 1.29 -1.75 -10.59
CA THR A 131 2.41 -1.36 -9.73
C THR A 131 2.35 -2.10 -8.39
N VAL A 132 1.19 -2.17 -7.74
CA VAL A 132 1.03 -2.88 -6.47
C VAL A 132 1.21 -4.39 -6.65
N LYS A 133 0.67 -4.97 -7.73
CA LYS A 133 0.86 -6.40 -8.06
C LYS A 133 2.34 -6.75 -8.24
N GLU A 134 3.10 -5.91 -8.94
CA GLU A 134 4.55 -6.10 -9.12
C GLU A 134 5.29 -6.07 -7.76
N ARG A 135 4.90 -5.17 -6.87
CA ARG A 135 5.53 -5.02 -5.55
C ARG A 135 5.12 -6.11 -4.55
N ALA A 136 3.94 -6.69 -4.72
CA ALA A 136 3.36 -7.63 -3.75
C ALA A 136 4.28 -8.81 -3.42
N GLY A 137 4.93 -9.39 -4.42
CA GLY A 137 5.88 -10.50 -4.22
C GLY A 137 7.06 -10.10 -3.34
N ARG A 138 7.63 -8.92 -3.58
CA ARG A 138 8.74 -8.38 -2.78
C ARG A 138 8.33 -8.08 -1.34
N ILE A 139 7.16 -7.48 -1.14
CA ILE A 139 6.63 -7.18 0.21
C ILE A 139 6.38 -8.47 0.99
N LYS A 140 5.80 -9.51 0.36
CA LYS A 140 5.60 -10.81 1.00
C LYS A 140 6.93 -11.50 1.36
N GLY A 141 7.90 -11.48 0.45
CA GLY A 141 9.25 -12.01 0.72
C GLY A 141 9.92 -11.29 1.90
N ALA A 142 9.98 -9.95 1.84
CA ALA A 142 10.52 -9.14 2.91
C ALA A 142 9.80 -9.35 4.25
N THR A 143 8.49 -9.61 4.24
CA THR A 143 7.73 -9.96 5.46
C THR A 143 8.28 -11.21 6.12
N MET A 144 8.60 -12.24 5.35
CA MET A 144 9.14 -13.49 5.89
C MET A 144 10.56 -13.30 6.44
N GLU A 145 11.37 -12.49 5.78
CA GLU A 145 12.70 -12.10 6.25
C GLU A 145 12.63 -11.33 7.57
N VAL A 146 11.74 -10.33 7.64
CA VAL A 146 11.51 -9.56 8.87
C VAL A 146 11.07 -10.46 10.01
N LYS A 147 10.18 -11.42 9.78
CA LYS A 147 9.79 -12.42 10.79
C LYS A 147 11.01 -13.17 11.32
N SER A 148 11.84 -13.69 10.43
CA SER A 148 13.05 -14.44 10.81
C SER A 148 14.01 -13.58 11.64
N ILE A 149 14.25 -12.34 11.21
CA ILE A 149 15.11 -11.38 11.92
C ILE A 149 14.55 -11.07 13.32
N ILE A 150 13.26 -10.79 13.43
CA ILE A 150 12.62 -10.47 14.72
C ILE A 150 12.72 -11.65 15.69
N GLU A 151 12.50 -12.88 15.21
CA GLU A 151 12.59 -14.11 16.02
C GLU A 151 14.05 -14.39 16.46
N GLU A 152 15.03 -14.12 15.60
CA GLU A 152 16.44 -14.22 15.94
C GLU A 152 16.86 -13.17 17.00
N PHE A 153 16.45 -11.92 16.83
CA PHE A 153 16.74 -10.86 17.79
C PHE A 153 16.01 -11.03 19.12
N GLU A 154 14.83 -11.66 19.14
CA GLU A 154 14.16 -12.02 20.37
C GLU A 154 15.02 -12.96 21.24
N MET A 155 15.64 -13.99 20.64
CA MET A 155 16.54 -14.89 21.35
C MET A 155 17.74 -14.16 21.97
N GLN A 156 18.14 -13.03 21.40
CA GLN A 156 19.21 -12.17 21.91
C GLN A 156 18.73 -11.06 22.85
N SER A 157 17.44 -11.02 23.19
CA SER A 157 16.82 -9.96 24.01
C SER A 157 17.00 -8.54 23.44
N MET A 158 17.20 -8.41 22.12
CA MET A 158 17.46 -7.13 21.45
C MET A 158 16.28 -6.59 20.66
N GLY A 159 15.22 -7.35 20.53
CA GLY A 159 14.07 -7.00 19.68
C GLY A 159 12.73 -7.20 20.35
N GLY A 160 11.71 -6.78 19.66
CA GLY A 160 10.30 -6.94 20.04
C GLY A 160 9.39 -6.58 18.89
N MET A 161 8.08 -6.64 19.09
CA MET A 161 7.11 -6.34 18.05
C MET A 161 7.17 -4.89 17.55
N MET A 162 7.67 -3.97 18.39
CA MET A 162 7.92 -2.58 17.98
C MET A 162 8.98 -2.47 16.86
N ALA A 163 9.97 -3.36 16.82
CA ALA A 163 10.91 -3.40 15.69
C ALA A 163 10.20 -3.78 14.39
N ALA A 164 9.28 -4.73 14.42
CA ALA A 164 8.45 -5.07 13.26
C ALA A 164 7.59 -3.88 12.83
N TRP A 165 7.01 -3.14 13.78
CA TRP A 165 6.23 -1.93 13.53
C TRP A 165 7.07 -0.86 12.82
N GLU A 166 8.28 -0.60 13.30
CA GLU A 166 9.19 0.38 12.70
C GLU A 166 9.63 -0.02 11.28
N ILE A 167 9.95 -1.31 11.07
CA ILE A 167 10.33 -1.80 9.73
C ILE A 167 9.16 -1.65 8.77
N TRP A 168 7.94 -1.98 9.21
CA TRP A 168 6.74 -1.79 8.39
C TRP A 168 6.58 -0.32 7.99
N GLU A 169 6.59 0.59 8.96
CA GLU A 169 6.36 2.03 8.72
C GLU A 169 7.50 2.70 7.93
N LYS A 170 8.76 2.37 8.24
CA LYS A 170 9.91 3.09 7.70
C LYS A 170 10.50 2.47 6.43
N ALA A 171 10.23 1.20 6.15
CA ALA A 171 10.81 0.50 5.00
C ALA A 171 9.74 -0.08 4.06
N LEU A 172 8.81 -0.88 4.56
CA LEU A 172 7.87 -1.60 3.70
C LEU A 172 6.77 -0.69 3.14
N ILE A 173 6.18 0.19 3.95
CA ILE A 173 5.19 1.18 3.48
C ILE A 173 5.77 2.12 2.41
N PRO A 174 6.93 2.78 2.61
CA PRO A 174 7.52 3.61 1.56
C PRO A 174 7.82 2.83 0.27
N SER A 175 8.27 1.57 0.40
CA SER A 175 8.51 0.71 -0.77
C SER A 175 7.20 0.35 -1.49
N LEU A 176 6.13 0.03 -0.74
CA LEU A 176 4.83 -0.31 -1.31
C LEU A 176 4.15 0.88 -1.97
N LEU A 177 4.13 2.02 -1.30
CA LEU A 177 3.39 3.23 -1.71
C LEU A 177 4.24 4.26 -2.46
N SER A 178 5.49 3.93 -2.85
CA SER A 178 6.31 4.84 -3.66
C SER A 178 5.53 5.31 -4.90
N GLY A 179 5.41 6.63 -5.09
CA GLY A 179 4.67 7.22 -6.20
C GLY A 179 3.14 7.18 -6.07
N SER A 180 2.57 6.70 -4.97
CA SER A 180 1.11 6.62 -4.79
C SER A 180 0.39 7.97 -4.85
N GLY A 181 1.11 9.07 -4.63
CA GLY A 181 0.58 10.42 -4.83
C GLY A 181 0.10 10.69 -6.27
N THR A 182 0.59 9.93 -7.25
CA THR A 182 0.18 10.03 -8.66
C THR A 182 -0.94 9.06 -9.05
N TRP A 183 -1.43 8.23 -8.14
CA TRP A 183 -2.46 7.22 -8.42
C TRP A 183 -3.87 7.83 -8.41
N PHE A 184 -4.11 8.81 -9.26
CA PHE A 184 -5.43 9.40 -9.45
C PHE A 184 -6.39 8.40 -10.12
N GLY A 185 -7.68 8.46 -9.77
CA GLY A 185 -8.66 7.48 -10.22
C GLY A 185 -8.42 6.07 -9.66
N THR A 186 -7.72 5.95 -8.51
CA THR A 186 -7.38 4.67 -7.91
C THR A 186 -8.61 3.83 -7.60
N CYS A 187 -8.69 2.64 -8.17
CA CYS A 187 -9.78 1.71 -7.90
C CYS A 187 -9.69 1.08 -6.50
N GLN A 188 -10.83 0.62 -6.02
CA GLN A 188 -10.94 -0.07 -4.74
C GLN A 188 -10.04 -1.32 -4.69
N ASP A 189 -9.78 -1.99 -5.81
CA ASP A 189 -8.93 -3.19 -5.88
C ASP A 189 -7.48 -2.89 -5.54
N THR A 190 -6.96 -1.73 -5.96
CA THR A 190 -5.61 -1.28 -5.58
C THR A 190 -5.51 -1.06 -4.07
N VAL A 191 -6.50 -0.38 -3.48
CA VAL A 191 -6.55 -0.16 -2.03
C VAL A 191 -6.68 -1.49 -1.28
N ASN A 192 -7.57 -2.37 -1.74
CA ASN A 192 -7.78 -3.69 -1.15
C ASN A 192 -6.50 -4.53 -1.17
N LEU A 193 -5.77 -4.54 -2.28
CA LEU A 193 -4.51 -5.29 -2.39
C LEU A 193 -3.44 -4.73 -1.44
N CYS A 194 -3.32 -3.41 -1.33
CA CYS A 194 -2.43 -2.79 -0.34
C CYS A 194 -2.81 -3.16 1.10
N ASP A 195 -4.11 -3.10 1.41
CA ASP A 195 -4.64 -3.51 2.72
C ASP A 195 -4.40 -5.00 3.02
N GLU A 196 -4.50 -5.86 2.00
CA GLU A 196 -4.20 -7.28 2.14
C GLU A 196 -2.73 -7.54 2.46
N LEU A 197 -1.82 -6.79 1.85
CA LEU A 197 -0.38 -6.88 2.14
C LEU A 197 -0.07 -6.41 3.57
N GLN A 198 -0.70 -5.34 4.04
CA GLN A 198 -0.61 -4.89 5.44
C GLN A 198 -1.13 -5.95 6.41
N ASN A 199 -2.31 -6.51 6.13
CA ASN A 199 -2.90 -7.54 6.97
C ASN A 199 -2.07 -8.83 6.94
N PHE A 200 -1.49 -9.19 5.80
CA PHE A 200 -0.57 -10.33 5.68
C PHE A 200 0.64 -10.14 6.59
N PHE A 201 1.29 -8.96 6.52
CA PHE A 201 2.43 -8.64 7.38
C PHE A 201 2.07 -8.84 8.85
N TRP A 202 1.02 -8.21 9.33
CA TRP A 202 0.65 -8.30 10.74
C TRP A 202 0.18 -9.67 11.18
N ARG A 203 -0.50 -10.42 10.32
CA ARG A 203 -0.83 -11.82 10.62
C ARG A 203 0.42 -12.67 10.80
N VAL A 204 1.40 -12.50 9.95
CA VAL A 204 2.68 -13.22 10.06
C VAL A 204 3.42 -12.84 11.34
N MET A 205 3.51 -11.53 11.65
CA MET A 205 4.20 -11.06 12.86
C MET A 205 3.49 -11.53 14.13
N LEU A 206 2.18 -11.40 14.21
CA LEU A 206 1.38 -11.80 15.37
C LEU A 206 1.09 -13.30 15.43
N GLY A 207 1.43 -14.05 14.39
CA GLY A 207 1.20 -15.51 14.33
C GLY A 207 -0.28 -15.86 14.41
N VAL A 208 -1.16 -15.09 13.77
CA VAL A 208 -2.62 -15.32 13.78
C VAL A 208 -3.13 -15.79 12.43
N PRO A 209 -4.24 -16.57 12.39
CA PRO A 209 -4.79 -17.12 11.16
C PRO A 209 -5.41 -16.04 10.25
N GLU A 210 -5.69 -16.41 9.00
CA GLU A 210 -6.38 -15.54 8.04
C GLU A 210 -7.77 -15.09 8.48
N SER A 211 -8.42 -15.91 9.30
CA SER A 211 -9.74 -15.61 9.88
C SER A 211 -9.73 -14.46 10.89
N CYS A 212 -8.55 -14.02 11.34
CA CYS A 212 -8.44 -12.86 12.24
C CYS A 212 -9.01 -11.61 11.56
N PRO A 213 -9.95 -10.89 12.22
CA PRO A 213 -10.57 -9.71 11.65
C PRO A 213 -9.53 -8.63 11.31
N LYS A 214 -9.58 -8.11 10.09
CA LYS A 214 -8.66 -7.05 9.62
C LYS A 214 -8.73 -5.80 10.51
N ILE A 215 -9.91 -5.46 11.00
CA ILE A 215 -10.08 -4.29 11.88
C ILE A 215 -9.38 -4.50 13.23
N ALA A 216 -9.38 -5.71 13.77
CA ALA A 216 -8.68 -6.04 15.00
C ALA A 216 -7.16 -5.86 14.85
N LEU A 217 -6.59 -6.27 13.71
CA LEU A 217 -5.18 -6.04 13.43
C LEU A 217 -4.86 -4.54 13.41
N ARG A 218 -5.72 -3.72 12.79
CA ARG A 218 -5.51 -2.28 12.66
C ARG A 218 -5.68 -1.54 13.99
N SER A 219 -6.72 -1.88 14.75
CA SER A 219 -6.98 -1.23 16.02
C SER A 219 -5.85 -1.44 17.03
N GLU A 220 -5.39 -2.68 17.16
CA GLU A 220 -4.35 -3.02 18.12
C GLU A 220 -2.96 -2.51 17.70
N THR A 221 -2.66 -2.49 16.39
CA THR A 221 -1.36 -2.04 15.88
C THR A 221 -1.34 -0.54 15.56
N GLN A 222 -2.46 0.16 15.67
CA GLN A 222 -2.63 1.56 15.27
C GLN A 222 -2.24 1.81 13.80
N MET A 223 -2.42 0.81 12.95
CA MET A 223 -2.05 0.93 11.54
C MET A 223 -3.06 1.73 10.75
N LEU A 224 -2.58 2.81 10.15
CA LEU A 224 -3.36 3.60 9.22
C LEU A 224 -3.76 2.73 8.01
N GLY A 225 -5.04 2.70 7.66
CA GLY A 225 -5.54 2.00 6.47
C GLY A 225 -4.94 2.56 5.18
N MET A 226 -4.79 1.73 4.15
CA MET A 226 -4.10 2.12 2.93
C MET A 226 -4.81 3.22 2.15
N LYS A 227 -6.14 3.26 2.17
CA LYS A 227 -6.92 4.38 1.62
C LYS A 227 -6.41 5.72 2.15
N TRP A 228 -6.28 5.86 3.45
CA TRP A 228 -5.86 7.07 4.14
C TRP A 228 -4.42 7.46 3.81
N ARG A 229 -3.52 6.48 3.68
CA ARG A 229 -2.13 6.71 3.28
C ARG A 229 -2.02 7.21 1.84
N ILE A 230 -2.76 6.58 0.91
CA ILE A 230 -2.80 6.99 -0.49
C ILE A 230 -3.36 8.42 -0.60
N TRP A 231 -4.43 8.73 0.11
CA TRP A 231 -5.00 10.08 0.14
C TRP A 231 -4.02 11.11 0.69
N GLN A 232 -3.32 10.79 1.78
CA GLN A 232 -2.27 11.63 2.32
C GLN A 232 -1.19 11.93 1.27
N GLU A 233 -0.70 10.90 0.57
CA GLU A 233 0.34 11.10 -0.45
C GLU A 233 -0.14 11.93 -1.64
N LYS A 234 -1.40 11.78 -2.08
CA LYS A 234 -2.01 12.62 -3.12
C LYS A 234 -2.02 14.10 -2.70
N ILE A 235 -2.54 14.40 -1.52
CA ILE A 235 -2.57 15.77 -0.99
C ILE A 235 -1.15 16.33 -0.86
N LEU A 236 -0.25 15.57 -0.25
CA LEU A 236 1.14 16.02 -0.06
C LEU A 236 1.91 16.20 -1.38
N LEU A 237 1.57 15.44 -2.42
CA LEU A 237 2.13 15.64 -3.77
C LEU A 237 1.70 17.01 -4.32
N ILE A 238 0.42 17.34 -4.27
CA ILE A 238 -0.08 18.62 -4.76
C ILE A 238 0.50 19.79 -3.96
N MET A 239 0.58 19.67 -2.65
CA MET A 239 1.23 20.67 -1.81
C MET A 239 2.72 20.90 -2.20
N ARG A 240 3.42 19.85 -2.62
CA ARG A 240 4.79 19.95 -3.13
C ARG A 240 4.83 20.62 -4.49
N ILE A 241 3.96 20.19 -5.42
CA ILE A 241 3.87 20.77 -6.77
C ILE A 241 3.57 22.28 -6.70
N LYS A 242 2.64 22.71 -5.83
CA LYS A 242 2.30 24.13 -5.63
C LYS A 242 3.49 25.00 -5.16
N LYS A 243 4.50 24.38 -4.54
CA LYS A 243 5.72 25.08 -4.08
C LYS A 243 6.80 25.21 -5.16
N HIS A 244 6.68 24.49 -6.26
CA HIS A 244 7.61 24.64 -7.37
C HIS A 244 7.36 25.94 -8.13
N ASP A 245 8.40 26.43 -8.80
CA ASP A 245 8.32 27.55 -9.72
C ASP A 245 7.27 27.28 -10.81
N GLU A 246 6.52 28.32 -11.20
CA GLU A 246 5.43 28.23 -12.19
C GLU A 246 5.91 27.74 -13.57
N ASN A 247 7.19 27.92 -13.87
CA ASN A 247 7.81 27.46 -15.11
C ASN A 247 8.23 25.99 -15.08
N THR A 248 8.12 25.30 -13.93
CA THR A 248 8.42 23.86 -13.88
C THR A 248 7.34 23.06 -14.57
N LEU A 249 7.73 22.02 -15.31
CA LEU A 249 6.81 21.17 -16.07
C LEU A 249 5.70 20.57 -15.17
N CYS A 250 6.04 20.10 -13.97
CA CYS A 250 5.07 19.54 -13.04
C CYS A 250 4.02 20.57 -12.58
N ARG A 251 4.45 21.85 -12.36
CA ARG A 251 3.53 22.95 -12.00
C ARG A 251 2.65 23.31 -13.18
N GLN A 252 3.21 23.44 -14.37
CA GLN A 252 2.44 23.73 -15.59
C GLN A 252 1.40 22.65 -15.88
N ILE A 253 1.77 21.36 -15.83
CA ILE A 253 0.84 20.24 -16.00
C ILE A 253 -0.29 20.29 -14.96
N TYR A 254 0.03 20.57 -13.69
CA TYR A 254 -0.98 20.69 -12.64
C TYR A 254 -1.98 21.85 -12.93
N GLU A 255 -1.50 23.03 -13.28
CA GLU A 255 -2.36 24.17 -13.57
C GLU A 255 -3.21 23.97 -14.84
N GLU A 256 -2.64 23.32 -15.84
CA GLU A 256 -3.38 22.97 -17.06
C GLU A 256 -4.47 21.92 -16.76
N GLY A 257 -4.17 20.92 -15.95
CA GLY A 257 -5.13 19.90 -15.52
C GLY A 257 -6.33 20.50 -14.77
N LYS A 258 -6.09 21.53 -13.96
CA LYS A 258 -7.17 22.27 -13.29
C LYS A 258 -8.06 23.02 -14.27
N LYS A 259 -7.51 23.65 -15.31
CA LYS A 259 -8.29 24.37 -16.33
C LYS A 259 -9.24 23.48 -17.11
N HIS A 260 -8.86 22.24 -17.34
CA HIS A 260 -9.59 21.28 -18.15
C HIS A 260 -10.42 20.28 -17.33
N ASP A 261 -10.48 20.46 -16.02
CA ASP A 261 -11.18 19.56 -15.08
C ASP A 261 -10.90 18.08 -15.35
N TRP A 262 -9.60 17.77 -15.51
CA TRP A 262 -9.21 16.42 -15.87
C TRP A 262 -9.48 15.42 -14.75
N PRO A 263 -10.01 14.23 -15.07
CA PRO A 263 -10.40 13.25 -14.08
C PRO A 263 -9.27 12.94 -13.10
N GLY A 264 -9.58 13.02 -11.83
CA GLY A 264 -8.69 12.66 -10.73
C GLY A 264 -7.89 13.82 -10.13
N LEU A 265 -7.66 14.93 -10.84
CA LEU A 265 -6.81 15.99 -10.29
C LEU A 265 -7.61 17.06 -9.53
N GLY A 266 -8.76 17.48 -10.04
CA GLY A 266 -9.61 18.50 -9.41
C GLY A 266 -10.65 17.87 -8.48
N GLN A 267 -11.55 17.09 -9.04
CA GLN A 267 -12.70 16.55 -8.32
C GLN A 267 -12.30 15.54 -7.24
N GLU A 268 -11.42 14.57 -7.54
CA GLU A 268 -11.01 13.56 -6.55
C GLU A 268 -10.34 14.21 -5.32
N LEU A 269 -9.49 15.22 -5.51
CA LEU A 269 -8.86 15.93 -4.40
C LEU A 269 -9.86 16.75 -3.60
N ALA A 270 -10.80 17.43 -4.28
CA ALA A 270 -11.87 18.16 -3.60
C ALA A 270 -12.73 17.21 -2.76
N ASP A 271 -13.10 16.04 -3.32
CA ASP A 271 -13.86 15.01 -2.61
C ASP A 271 -13.09 14.48 -1.39
N ILE A 272 -11.79 14.20 -1.54
CA ILE A 272 -10.92 13.78 -0.43
C ILE A 272 -10.88 14.87 0.65
N CYS A 273 -10.64 16.12 0.29
CA CYS A 273 -10.60 17.24 1.24
C CYS A 273 -11.93 17.42 1.96
N ASN A 274 -13.05 17.30 1.24
CA ASN A 274 -14.39 17.36 1.84
C ASN A 274 -14.63 16.24 2.87
N VAL A 275 -14.27 14.99 2.53
CA VAL A 275 -14.38 13.87 3.47
C VAL A 275 -13.51 14.10 4.72
N LEU A 276 -12.34 14.68 4.55
CA LEU A 276 -11.41 15.00 5.65
C LEU A 276 -11.84 16.22 6.47
N GLY A 277 -12.81 17.01 6.00
CA GLY A 277 -13.21 18.27 6.66
C GLY A 277 -12.12 19.34 6.62
N ILE A 278 -11.26 19.34 5.60
CA ILE A 278 -10.20 20.31 5.40
C ILE A 278 -10.46 21.18 4.17
N PRO A 279 -9.83 22.37 4.08
CA PRO A 279 -9.91 23.20 2.88
C PRO A 279 -9.43 22.44 1.63
N ASP A 280 -9.99 22.79 0.47
CA ASP A 280 -9.54 22.21 -0.79
C ASP A 280 -8.10 22.62 -1.08
N VAL A 281 -7.20 21.67 -1.09
CA VAL A 281 -5.76 21.87 -1.35
C VAL A 281 -5.48 22.51 -2.71
N ASN A 282 -6.42 22.45 -3.67
CA ASN A 282 -6.29 23.10 -4.97
C ASN A 282 -6.42 24.62 -4.87
N THR A 283 -7.25 25.12 -3.95
CA THR A 283 -7.61 26.54 -3.83
C THR A 283 -6.98 27.23 -2.63
N GLU A 284 -6.78 26.52 -1.54
CA GLU A 284 -6.31 27.07 -0.28
C GLU A 284 -4.97 26.48 0.15
N GLU A 285 -4.29 27.20 1.06
CA GLU A 285 -3.09 26.69 1.70
C GLU A 285 -3.46 25.96 2.99
N ILE A 286 -2.85 24.79 3.16
CA ILE A 286 -2.98 23.96 4.35
C ILE A 286 -1.60 23.45 4.76
N SER A 287 -1.37 23.26 6.05
CA SER A 287 -0.12 22.71 6.56
C SER A 287 -0.11 21.18 6.46
N LYS A 288 1.10 20.60 6.38
CA LYS A 288 1.27 19.12 6.43
C LYS A 288 0.76 18.52 7.74
N SER A 289 0.85 19.26 8.84
CA SER A 289 0.36 18.81 10.15
C SER A 289 -1.15 18.71 10.17
N GLU A 290 -1.86 19.70 9.63
CA GLU A 290 -3.32 19.68 9.53
C GLU A 290 -3.81 18.52 8.68
N VAL A 291 -3.18 18.28 7.51
CA VAL A 291 -3.51 17.11 6.68
C VAL A 291 -3.33 15.80 7.43
N LYS A 292 -2.20 15.62 8.11
CA LYS A 292 -1.93 14.41 8.89
C LYS A 292 -2.91 14.24 10.04
N GLN A 293 -3.25 15.31 10.73
CA GLN A 293 -4.21 15.28 11.84
C GLN A 293 -5.60 14.88 11.31
N ALA A 294 -6.08 15.51 10.25
CA ALA A 294 -7.38 15.19 9.66
C ALA A 294 -7.46 13.74 9.17
N ILE A 295 -6.41 13.24 8.52
CA ILE A 295 -6.30 11.83 8.12
C ILE A 295 -6.40 10.90 9.33
N PHE A 296 -5.66 11.22 10.40
CA PHE A 296 -5.64 10.39 11.61
C PHE A 296 -7.00 10.35 12.30
N GLU A 297 -7.65 11.51 12.48
CA GLU A 297 -8.96 11.60 13.14
C GLU A 297 -10.04 10.86 12.36
N ASN A 298 -10.12 11.06 11.04
CA ASN A 298 -11.08 10.37 10.20
C ASN A 298 -10.86 8.85 10.16
N HIS A 299 -9.58 8.41 10.13
CA HIS A 299 -9.25 6.99 10.23
C HIS A 299 -9.67 6.40 11.59
N TYR A 300 -9.41 7.14 12.66
CA TYR A 300 -9.78 6.73 14.02
C TYR A 300 -11.29 6.57 14.15
N ASP A 301 -12.07 7.53 13.66
CA ASP A 301 -13.54 7.47 13.67
C ASP A 301 -14.07 6.28 12.85
N GLU A 302 -13.53 6.05 11.63
CA GLU A 302 -13.87 4.88 10.82
C GLU A 302 -13.57 3.57 11.56
N MET A 303 -12.47 3.52 12.30
CA MET A 303 -12.06 2.34 13.05
C MET A 303 -12.99 2.06 14.23
N ILE A 304 -13.35 3.09 15.02
CA ILE A 304 -14.31 2.98 16.12
C ILE A 304 -15.65 2.45 15.62
N GLU A 305 -16.20 3.06 14.56
CA GLU A 305 -17.47 2.63 13.97
C GLU A 305 -17.40 1.18 13.46
N SER A 306 -16.28 0.81 12.85
CA SER A 306 -16.05 -0.55 12.38
C SER A 306 -15.96 -1.58 13.51
N VAL A 307 -15.39 -1.21 14.67
CA VAL A 307 -15.35 -2.08 15.86
C VAL A 307 -16.74 -2.20 16.46
N LYS A 308 -17.43 -1.10 16.68
CA LYS A 308 -18.81 -1.08 17.24
C LYS A 308 -19.77 -1.91 16.41
N SER A 309 -19.63 -1.92 15.08
CA SER A 309 -20.49 -2.69 14.18
C SER A 309 -20.32 -4.20 14.26
N LYS A 310 -19.30 -4.70 14.97
CA LYS A 310 -18.94 -6.12 15.05
C LYS A 310 -19.06 -6.67 16.48
N PRO A 311 -20.16 -7.35 16.84
CA PRO A 311 -20.35 -7.90 18.19
C PRO A 311 -19.20 -8.81 18.67
N LYS A 312 -18.45 -9.40 17.74
CA LYS A 312 -17.27 -10.22 18.07
C LYS A 312 -16.09 -9.39 18.59
N LEU A 313 -16.12 -8.08 18.46
CA LEU A 313 -15.06 -7.16 18.90
C LEU A 313 -15.46 -6.31 20.13
N ASP A 314 -16.53 -6.70 20.84
CA ASP A 314 -16.98 -5.94 22.05
C ASP A 314 -15.89 -5.86 23.13
N ALA A 315 -14.95 -6.82 23.18
CA ALA A 315 -13.88 -6.81 24.18
C ALA A 315 -12.94 -5.63 24.01
N ILE A 316 -12.74 -5.18 22.76
CA ILE A 316 -11.90 -4.03 22.43
C ILE A 316 -12.72 -2.76 22.17
N ASN A 317 -14.04 -2.85 22.32
CA ASN A 317 -14.92 -1.70 22.15
C ASN A 317 -14.80 -0.80 23.38
N GLY A 318 -14.07 0.27 23.25
CA GLY A 318 -13.76 1.19 24.36
C GLY A 318 -12.27 1.38 24.58
N ASP A 319 -11.43 0.58 23.91
CA ASP A 319 -9.99 0.78 23.92
C ASP A 319 -9.61 2.10 23.24
N ASP A 320 -8.52 2.71 23.72
CA ASP A 320 -7.96 3.90 23.09
C ASP A 320 -7.11 3.50 21.87
N PHE A 321 -7.74 3.46 20.69
CA PHE A 321 -7.05 3.17 19.44
C PHE A 321 -6.15 4.31 18.93
N ARG A 322 -6.01 5.42 19.69
CA ARG A 322 -5.10 6.52 19.35
C ARG A 322 -3.64 6.23 19.67
N LYS A 323 -3.38 5.16 20.39
CA LYS A 323 -2.03 4.73 20.76
C LYS A 323 -1.85 3.23 20.53
N VAL A 324 -0.62 2.84 20.27
CA VAL A 324 -0.23 1.43 20.24
C VAL A 324 -0.46 0.82 21.62
N GLN A 325 -1.04 -0.36 21.70
CA GLN A 325 -1.31 -1.03 22.96
C GLN A 325 -0.01 -1.35 23.72
N ASP A 326 -0.04 -1.20 25.03
CA ASP A 326 1.15 -1.30 25.89
C ASP A 326 1.89 -2.64 25.76
N TYR A 327 1.19 -3.73 25.44
CA TYR A 327 1.81 -5.03 25.26
C TYR A 327 2.72 -5.13 24.02
N PHE A 328 2.60 -4.21 23.04
CA PHE A 328 3.56 -4.12 21.93
C PHE A 328 4.93 -3.59 22.38
N LEU A 329 5.00 -2.95 23.55
CA LEU A 329 6.26 -2.49 24.15
C LEU A 329 7.06 -3.62 24.80
N ASP A 330 6.47 -4.83 24.97
CA ASP A 330 7.18 -5.99 25.48
C ASP A 330 8.27 -6.42 24.49
N LYS A 331 9.45 -6.72 25.02
CA LYS A 331 10.59 -7.16 24.21
C LYS A 331 10.41 -8.57 23.66
N SER A 332 9.58 -9.39 24.30
CA SER A 332 9.25 -10.73 23.83
C SER A 332 8.13 -10.72 22.80
N VAL A 333 8.45 -11.16 21.60
CA VAL A 333 7.48 -11.34 20.51
C VAL A 333 6.40 -12.35 20.91
N GLU A 334 6.76 -13.42 21.62
CA GLU A 334 5.81 -14.41 22.08
C GLU A 334 4.83 -13.85 23.13
N ASN A 335 5.32 -13.02 24.05
CA ASN A 335 4.44 -12.33 25.01
C ASN A 335 3.46 -11.41 24.29
N THR A 336 3.93 -10.63 23.33
CA THR A 336 3.07 -9.77 22.50
C THR A 336 2.04 -10.59 21.73
N ARG A 337 2.44 -11.70 21.10
CA ARG A 337 1.54 -12.62 20.40
C ARG A 337 0.47 -13.20 21.34
N MET A 338 0.87 -13.59 22.54
CA MET A 338 -0.04 -14.14 23.55
C MET A 338 -1.00 -13.08 24.08
N ALA A 339 -0.52 -11.86 24.35
CA ALA A 339 -1.35 -10.74 24.76
C ALA A 339 -2.36 -10.36 23.66
N PHE A 340 -1.91 -10.19 22.43
CA PHE A 340 -2.80 -9.95 21.29
C PHE A 340 -3.88 -11.03 21.14
N ARG A 341 -3.48 -12.30 21.22
CA ARG A 341 -4.45 -13.42 21.19
C ARG A 341 -5.40 -13.40 22.37
N SER A 342 -4.96 -12.93 23.53
CA SER A 342 -5.80 -12.80 24.72
C SER A 342 -6.80 -11.68 24.55
N GLU A 343 -6.41 -10.53 24.06
CA GLU A 343 -7.29 -9.41 23.76
C GLU A 343 -8.26 -9.76 22.62
N MET A 344 -7.72 -10.41 21.57
CA MET A 344 -8.52 -10.86 20.44
C MET A 344 -9.31 -12.14 20.70
N VAL A 345 -9.13 -12.80 21.84
CA VAL A 345 -9.63 -14.15 22.12
C VAL A 345 -11.08 -14.21 22.52
N LYS A 346 -11.74 -13.58 21.83
CA LYS A 346 -12.83 -14.28 21.26
C LYS A 346 -12.41 -15.39 20.27
N GLU A 347 -11.19 -15.42 19.84
CA GLU A 347 -10.53 -16.59 19.26
C GLU A 347 -9.77 -17.38 20.32
N ILE A 348 -10.50 -18.07 21.15
CA ILE A 348 -10.03 -19.32 21.74
C ILE A 348 -9.35 -20.10 20.61
N PRO A 349 -8.09 -20.57 20.75
CA PRO A 349 -7.35 -21.27 19.70
C PRO A 349 -8.21 -22.27 18.96
N GLY A 350 -8.03 -22.44 17.66
CA GLY A 350 -8.95 -23.21 16.82
C GLY A 350 -9.30 -24.61 17.32
N ASN A 351 -8.38 -25.27 18.05
CA ASN A 351 -8.63 -26.54 18.77
C ASN A 351 -9.67 -26.40 19.88
N PHE A 352 -9.87 -25.22 20.42
CA PHE A 352 -10.87 -24.89 21.41
C PHE A 352 -12.26 -24.71 20.78
N LYS A 353 -12.36 -24.04 19.63
CA LYS A 353 -13.64 -23.88 18.90
C LYS A 353 -14.24 -25.21 18.51
N ASN A 354 -13.40 -26.16 18.10
CA ASN A 354 -13.88 -27.47 17.62
C ASN A 354 -14.41 -28.35 18.76
N ARG A 355 -13.90 -28.25 19.98
CA ARG A 355 -14.39 -29.00 21.16
C ARG A 355 -15.72 -28.52 21.70
N TYR A 356 -15.98 -27.22 21.61
CA TYR A 356 -17.17 -26.58 22.19
C TYR A 356 -18.28 -26.32 21.18
N ARG A 357 -18.08 -26.73 19.91
CA ARG A 357 -19.13 -26.68 18.90
C ARG A 357 -20.15 -27.76 19.17
N VAL A 358 -21.23 -27.41 19.86
CA VAL A 358 -22.39 -28.30 20.02
C VAL A 358 -23.07 -28.43 18.66
N ARG A 359 -22.96 -29.60 18.02
CA ARG A 359 -23.65 -29.89 16.76
C ARG A 359 -25.16 -29.76 16.98
N GLY A 360 -25.77 -28.84 16.25
CA GLY A 360 -27.24 -28.79 16.14
C GLY A 360 -27.94 -27.66 16.91
N THR A 361 -27.23 -26.75 17.56
CA THR A 361 -27.87 -25.54 18.14
C THR A 361 -27.79 -24.39 17.17
N LEU A 362 -28.94 -23.72 16.97
CA LEU A 362 -29.10 -22.51 16.13
C LEU A 362 -28.36 -21.28 16.67
N THR A 363 -27.71 -21.36 17.80
CA THR A 363 -26.92 -20.30 18.41
C THR A 363 -25.45 -20.61 18.15
N ASP A 364 -24.77 -19.74 17.42
CA ASP A 364 -23.32 -19.77 17.16
C ASP A 364 -22.46 -19.56 18.44
N GLY A 365 -23.02 -19.76 19.61
CA GLY A 365 -22.37 -19.63 20.89
C GLY A 365 -21.65 -20.92 21.30
N LEU A 366 -20.34 -20.81 21.52
CA LEU A 366 -19.58 -21.85 22.19
C LEU A 366 -19.98 -21.87 23.68
N ILE A 367 -20.51 -22.99 24.16
CA ILE A 367 -20.84 -23.14 25.60
C ILE A 367 -19.61 -23.69 26.33
N CYS A 368 -19.32 -23.15 27.49
CA CYS A 368 -18.27 -23.66 28.36
C CYS A 368 -18.67 -25.05 28.88
N LEU A 369 -17.89 -26.06 28.52
CA LEU A 369 -18.11 -27.44 28.99
C LEU A 369 -17.38 -27.72 30.31
N GLU A 370 -16.58 -26.80 30.79
CA GLU A 370 -15.78 -26.99 32.02
C GLU A 370 -16.52 -26.53 33.28
N CYS A 371 -17.41 -25.59 33.16
CA CYS A 371 -18.29 -25.18 34.25
C CYS A 371 -19.72 -25.64 33.97
N GLN A 372 -20.47 -25.89 35.03
CA GLN A 372 -21.86 -26.35 34.92
C GLN A 372 -22.84 -25.22 34.54
N GLU A 373 -22.36 -24.01 34.33
CA GLU A 373 -23.21 -22.82 34.14
C GLU A 373 -23.78 -22.66 32.74
N GLN A 374 -23.43 -23.52 31.79
CA GLN A 374 -23.84 -23.44 30.37
C GLN A 374 -23.64 -22.04 29.73
N THR A 375 -22.67 -21.30 30.25
CA THR A 375 -22.39 -19.93 29.80
C THR A 375 -21.62 -19.94 28.50
N VAL A 376 -21.89 -18.97 27.63
CA VAL A 376 -21.15 -18.79 26.37
C VAL A 376 -19.67 -18.57 26.69
N MET A 377 -18.82 -19.33 26.02
CA MET A 377 -17.37 -19.24 26.15
C MET A 377 -16.88 -17.91 25.52
N THR A 378 -16.78 -16.88 26.32
CA THR A 378 -16.19 -15.59 25.98
C THR A 378 -14.86 -15.44 26.71
N GLN A 379 -14.04 -14.45 26.32
CA GLN A 379 -12.86 -14.10 27.09
C GLN A 379 -13.22 -13.74 28.55
N SER A 380 -14.25 -12.94 28.71
CA SER A 380 -14.77 -12.58 30.01
C SER A 380 -15.12 -13.81 30.83
N HIS A 381 -15.79 -14.82 30.23
CA HIS A 381 -16.06 -16.08 30.89
C HIS A 381 -14.78 -16.89 31.18
N CYS A 382 -13.79 -16.93 30.27
CA CYS A 382 -12.49 -17.56 30.54
C CYS A 382 -11.81 -16.95 31.78
N LEU A 383 -11.88 -15.65 31.94
CA LEU A 383 -11.28 -14.94 33.06
C LEU A 383 -12.05 -15.13 34.39
N THR A 384 -13.31 -15.49 34.33
CA THR A 384 -14.18 -15.64 35.52
C THR A 384 -14.66 -17.09 35.76
N CYS A 385 -14.47 -18.00 34.80
CA CYS A 385 -14.95 -19.37 34.87
C CYS A 385 -14.52 -20.09 36.16
N PRO A 386 -15.44 -20.65 36.93
CA PRO A 386 -15.14 -21.37 38.18
C PRO A 386 -14.16 -22.52 38.01
N ALA A 387 -14.23 -23.22 36.88
CA ALA A 387 -13.34 -24.36 36.59
C ALA A 387 -11.84 -23.98 36.55
N TRP A 388 -11.51 -22.71 36.38
CA TRP A 388 -10.12 -22.25 36.26
C TRP A 388 -9.67 -21.37 37.41
N THR A 389 -10.38 -21.40 38.54
CA THR A 389 -10.05 -20.59 39.71
C THR A 389 -8.62 -20.86 40.21
N GLU A 390 -8.20 -22.12 40.25
CA GLU A 390 -6.84 -22.47 40.68
C GLU A 390 -5.76 -21.89 39.75
N MET A 391 -6.01 -21.82 38.44
CA MET A 391 -5.05 -21.24 37.50
C MET A 391 -4.88 -19.75 37.66
N ARG A 392 -5.90 -19.05 38.20
CA ARG A 392 -5.87 -17.61 38.49
C ARG A 392 -5.24 -17.27 39.82
N ASN A 393 -5.14 -18.24 40.72
CA ASN A 393 -4.60 -17.96 42.06
C ASN A 393 -3.19 -17.34 41.98
N GLY A 394 -3.03 -16.18 42.64
CA GLY A 394 -1.80 -15.41 42.71
C GLY A 394 -1.51 -14.56 41.46
N LEU A 395 -2.43 -14.47 40.51
CA LEU A 395 -2.30 -13.64 39.31
C LEU A 395 -3.19 -12.40 39.42
N ASP A 396 -2.64 -11.25 39.05
CA ASP A 396 -3.38 -10.00 38.87
C ASP A 396 -3.74 -9.87 37.37
N LEU A 397 -4.89 -10.36 36.97
CA LEU A 397 -5.33 -10.39 35.58
C LEU A 397 -5.58 -9.00 34.97
N SER A 398 -5.42 -7.93 35.71
CA SER A 398 -5.34 -6.58 35.19
C SER A 398 -3.96 -6.28 34.57
N LYS A 399 -2.94 -7.08 34.89
CA LYS A 399 -1.59 -6.98 34.34
C LYS A 399 -1.42 -7.94 33.18
N ILE A 400 -0.92 -7.42 32.07
CA ILE A 400 -0.68 -8.19 30.84
C ILE A 400 0.24 -9.39 31.10
N SER A 401 1.30 -9.22 31.91
CA SER A 401 2.21 -10.30 32.28
C SER A 401 1.48 -11.50 32.91
N ASP A 402 0.58 -11.21 33.84
CA ASP A 402 -0.16 -12.24 34.57
C ASP A 402 -1.27 -12.85 33.70
N LEU A 403 -1.87 -12.05 32.85
CA LEU A 403 -2.82 -12.50 31.85
C LEU A 403 -2.16 -13.50 30.88
N VAL A 404 -0.97 -13.20 30.40
CA VAL A 404 -0.16 -14.09 29.54
C VAL A 404 0.18 -15.40 30.28
N VAL A 405 0.55 -15.32 31.55
CA VAL A 405 0.82 -16.51 32.39
C VAL A 405 -0.44 -17.37 32.53
N PHE A 406 -1.59 -16.76 32.77
CA PHE A 406 -2.87 -17.46 32.86
C PHE A 406 -3.20 -18.21 31.57
N PHE A 407 -3.13 -17.53 30.42
CA PHE A 407 -3.43 -18.16 29.13
C PHE A 407 -2.42 -19.25 28.75
N ARG A 408 -1.14 -19.10 29.09
CA ARG A 408 -0.15 -20.17 28.91
C ARG A 408 -0.50 -21.42 29.72
N LYS A 409 -0.85 -21.27 31.00
CA LYS A 409 -1.31 -22.39 31.86
C LYS A 409 -2.54 -23.04 31.24
N LEU A 410 -3.50 -22.24 30.80
CA LEU A 410 -4.73 -22.74 30.16
C LEU A 410 -4.47 -23.54 28.91
N LEU A 411 -3.56 -23.10 28.05
CA LEU A 411 -3.17 -23.80 26.83
C LEU A 411 -2.44 -25.14 27.12
N VAL A 412 -1.52 -25.14 28.10
CA VAL A 412 -0.77 -26.33 28.50
C VAL A 412 -1.71 -27.41 29.12
N GLU A 413 -2.62 -26.99 29.99
CA GLU A 413 -3.55 -27.94 30.62
C GLU A 413 -4.43 -28.63 29.60
N ARG A 414 -4.77 -27.93 28.54
CA ARG A 414 -5.64 -28.47 27.49
C ARG A 414 -4.94 -29.25 26.39
N ALA A 415 -3.63 -29.09 26.25
CA ALA A 415 -2.83 -29.97 25.38
C ALA A 415 -2.69 -31.38 25.95
N LYS A 416 -3.01 -31.58 27.26
CA LYS A 416 -2.95 -32.86 27.94
C LYS A 416 -4.20 -33.70 27.77
N VAL A 417 -5.30 -33.16 27.24
CA VAL A 417 -6.58 -33.82 27.01
C VAL A 417 -6.83 -33.93 25.50
#